data_99dc5c5e15e9a7ca25f683f877535200
#
_entry.id   99dc5c5e15e9a7ca25f683f877535200
#
_cell.length_a   1.000
_cell.length_b   1.000
_cell.length_c   1.000
_cell.angle_alpha   90.00
_cell.angle_beta   90.00
_cell.angle_gamma   90.00
#
_symmetry.space_group_name_H-M   'P 1'
#
loop_
_entity.id
_entity.type
_entity.pdbx_description
1 polymer ?
#
loop_
_entity_poly.entity_id
_entity_poly.type
_entity_poly.pdbx_seq_one_letter_code
_entity_poly.pdbx_strand_id
1 'polypeptide(L)' 'MTDKQQQAFLNLIRHRSSTCLRNYLKEDMSPELHDMVTKELEVREV' A
#
# COMPACT_ATOMS: atom_id res chain seq x y z
N MET A 1 -1.03 9.15 -11.35
CA MET A 1 -0.57 7.75 -11.51
C MET A 1 -1.48 7.02 -12.48
N THR A 2 -0.92 6.28 -13.42
CA THR A 2 -1.72 5.50 -14.38
C THR A 2 -2.28 4.25 -13.73
N ASP A 3 -3.32 3.66 -14.34
CA ASP A 3 -3.90 2.41 -13.84
C ASP A 3 -2.85 1.31 -13.78
N LYS A 4 -1.96 1.27 -14.75
CA LYS A 4 -0.90 0.28 -14.80
C LYS A 4 0.05 0.41 -13.61
N GLN A 5 0.40 1.65 -13.26
CA GLN A 5 1.25 1.92 -12.11
C GLN A 5 0.56 1.57 -10.79
N GLN A 6 -0.73 1.87 -10.70
CA GLN A 6 -1.52 1.50 -9.52
C GLN A 6 -1.56 -0.01 -9.34
N GLN A 7 -1.79 -0.76 -10.42
CA GLN A 7 -1.84 -2.20 -10.35
C GLN A 7 -0.48 -2.79 -9.95
N ALA A 8 0.60 -2.24 -10.49
CA ALA A 8 1.94 -2.67 -10.13
C ALA A 8 2.22 -2.45 -8.64
N PHE A 9 1.82 -1.29 -8.12
CA PHE A 9 2.00 -0.97 -6.71
C PHE A 9 1.14 -1.88 -5.83
N LEU A 10 -0.13 -2.10 -6.21
CA LEU A 10 -1.02 -3.00 -5.49
C LEU A 10 -0.43 -4.40 -5.41
N ASN A 11 0.08 -4.92 -6.52
CA ASN A 11 0.72 -6.22 -6.55
C ASN A 11 1.91 -6.27 -5.60
N LEU A 12 2.70 -5.20 -5.58
CA LEU A 12 3.85 -5.10 -4.69
C LEU A 12 3.44 -5.21 -3.23
N ILE A 13 2.47 -4.38 -2.80
CA ILE A 13 2.08 -4.34 -1.39
C ILE A 13 1.35 -5.61 -0.96
N ARG A 14 0.65 -6.29 -1.86
CA ARG A 14 -0.01 -7.55 -1.55
C ARG A 14 0.98 -8.65 -1.16
N HIS A 15 2.19 -8.59 -1.69
CA HIS A 15 3.22 -9.56 -1.40
C HIS A 15 4.12 -9.16 -0.24
N ARG A 16 3.88 -8.00 0.37
CA ARG A 16 4.66 -7.54 1.50
C ARG A 16 3.95 -7.88 2.81
N SER A 17 4.75 -8.02 3.88
CA SER A 17 4.20 -8.27 5.21
C SER A 17 3.47 -7.02 5.73
N SER A 18 2.56 -7.23 6.68
CA SER A 18 1.85 -6.12 7.31
C SER A 18 2.82 -5.15 7.99
N THR A 19 3.87 -5.66 8.61
CA THR A 19 4.89 -4.81 9.22
C THR A 19 5.55 -3.91 8.19
N CYS A 20 5.85 -4.46 7.01
CA CYS A 20 6.43 -3.69 5.91
C CYS A 20 5.50 -2.57 5.47
N LEU A 21 4.20 -2.87 5.35
CA LEU A 21 3.20 -1.88 4.96
C LEU A 21 3.07 -0.77 6.01
N ARG A 22 3.12 -1.12 7.28
CA ARG A 22 3.08 -0.12 8.35
C ARG A 22 4.30 0.80 8.29
N ASN A 23 5.46 0.26 7.92
CA ASN A 23 6.65 1.07 7.74
C ASN A 23 6.49 2.03 6.56
N TYR A 24 5.84 1.60 5.49
CA TYR A 24 5.54 2.49 4.37
C TYR A 24 4.69 3.68 4.82
N LEU A 25 3.75 3.48 5.73
CA LEU A 25 2.90 4.56 6.22
C LEU A 25 3.68 5.60 7.02
N LYS A 26 4.85 5.25 7.54
CA LYS A 26 5.73 6.18 8.24
C LYS A 26 6.60 6.98 7.26
N GLU A 27 6.69 6.52 6.01
CA GLU A 27 7.45 7.17 4.98
C GLU A 27 6.67 8.37 4.42
N ASP A 28 7.41 9.33 3.86
CA ASP A 28 6.80 10.48 3.21
C ASP A 28 6.42 10.09 1.78
N MET A 29 5.19 9.66 1.61
CA MET A 29 4.69 9.23 0.31
C MET A 29 3.44 10.01 -0.07
N SER A 30 3.07 9.93 -1.35
CA SER A 30 1.90 10.65 -1.84
C SER A 30 0.61 10.13 -1.16
N PRO A 31 -0.42 10.99 -1.03
CA PRO A 31 -1.69 10.57 -0.41
C PRO A 31 -2.32 9.36 -1.10
N GLU A 32 -2.18 9.26 -2.41
CA GLU A 32 -2.73 8.13 -3.17
C GLU A 32 -2.10 6.80 -2.74
N LEU A 33 -0.78 6.77 -2.65
CA LEU A 33 -0.06 5.57 -2.24
C LEU A 33 -0.35 5.24 -0.78
N HIS A 34 -0.37 6.26 0.06
CA HIS A 34 -0.69 6.09 1.47
C HIS A 34 -2.07 5.45 1.65
N ASP A 35 -3.06 5.93 0.89
CA ASP A 35 -4.41 5.40 0.95
C ASP A 35 -4.46 3.93 0.50
N MET A 36 -3.72 3.58 -0.55
CA MET A 36 -3.68 2.22 -1.05
C MET A 36 -3.10 1.26 -0.01
N VAL A 37 -2.02 1.67 0.65
CA VAL A 37 -1.40 0.86 1.70
C VAL A 37 -2.35 0.69 2.89
N THR A 38 -3.02 1.77 3.29
CA THR A 38 -3.98 1.75 4.39
C THR A 38 -5.11 0.78 4.10
N LYS A 39 -5.67 0.81 2.89
CA LYS A 39 -6.76 -0.08 2.50
C LYS A 39 -6.34 -1.54 2.53
N GLU A 40 -5.13 -1.82 2.06
CA GLU A 40 -4.62 -3.20 2.10
C GLU A 40 -4.49 -3.70 3.52
N LEU A 41 -4.00 -2.87 4.43
CA LEU A 41 -3.90 -3.23 5.84
C LEU A 41 -5.28 -3.48 6.46
N GLU A 42 -6.27 -2.65 6.13
CA GLU A 42 -7.64 -2.83 6.63
C GLU A 42 -8.21 -4.18 6.23
N VAL A 43 -7.99 -4.59 4.99
CA VAL A 43 -8.46 -5.88 4.50
C VAL A 43 -7.82 -7.03 5.28
N ARG A 44 -6.55 -6.90 5.63
CA ARG A 44 -5.83 -7.94 6.37
C ARG A 44 -6.25 -8.03 7.84
N GLU A 45 -6.69 -6.92 8.41
CA GLU A 45 -7.01 -6.84 9.82
C GLU A 45 -8.48 -7.16 10.14
N VAL A 46 -9.29 -7.34 9.12
CA VAL A 46 -10.71 -7.71 9.30
C VAL A 46 -10.87 -9.19 9.69
#